data_fe38a9190e9bd1e5d994c7a04c9681d4
#
_entry.id   fe38a9190e9bd1e5d994c7a04c9681d4
#
_cell.length_a   1.000
_cell.length_b   1.000
_cell.length_c   1.000
_cell.angle_alpha   90.00
_cell.angle_beta   90.00
_cell.angle_gamma   90.00
#
_symmetry.space_group_name_H-M   'P 1'
#
loop_
_entity.id
_entity.type
_entity.pdbx_description
1 polymer ?
#
loop_
_entity_poly.entity_id
_entity_poly.type
_entity_poly.pdbx_seq_one_letter_code
_entity_poly.pdbx_strand_id
1 'polypeptide(L)'
;MKLSGLLVVYFLATLAHAQAPSPNRAIYTYQGADREQRLIEGARKEREVLLYSTMTVSDGKVMGAAFEKKTGIKLNHWRSSAEGVVNRGVNEARAKRFEADVFETSWHRMEALYRERLLEDFETPVLRDIVPEAFPRGHRQYVADRFTFIVMAWNTKLVKREELPETYADLLNPRWQGRITIEGTDVLWFAALVKSMGEEQGIGYFKKLLGLKPQVRNSHILLANLTASGEIPLFLTAYNNNIETLKRDGAPVDWKPLQPAFGQGSAVGVAKFAPHPHAALLFTEFLLSKEGQEVYKTLNRVPTNKLVDSPLNKFKYEIISPTLALDEGTKWDKHFSNLFLGGRAVQAGD
;
A
#
# COMPACT_ATOMS: atom_id res chain seq x y z
N MET A 1 58.60 43.04 17.82
CA MET A 1 58.30 42.01 16.79
C MET A 1 56.94 41.46 17.07
N LYS A 2 55.95 41.87 16.27
CA LYS A 2 54.55 41.32 16.35
C LYS A 2 54.37 40.38 15.20
N LEU A 3 54.20 39.06 15.49
CA LEU A 3 53.79 38.08 14.52
C LEU A 3 52.26 38.12 14.36
N SER A 4 51.78 38.53 13.21
CA SER A 4 50.37 38.40 12.81
C SER A 4 50.17 37.05 12.18
N GLY A 5 49.47 36.13 12.87
CA GLY A 5 49.06 34.83 12.31
C GLY A 5 47.85 35.00 11.37
N LEU A 6 48.02 34.59 10.15
CA LEU A 6 46.98 34.56 9.10
C LEU A 6 46.17 33.24 9.26
N LEU A 7 44.92 33.39 9.69
CA LEU A 7 43.99 32.24 9.80
C LEU A 7 43.36 32.01 8.42
N VAL A 8 43.80 30.96 7.71
CA VAL A 8 43.19 30.53 6.44
C VAL A 8 41.99 29.61 6.79
N VAL A 9 40.78 30.13 6.63
CA VAL A 9 39.53 29.36 6.77
C VAL A 9 39.26 28.64 5.43
N TYR A 10 39.43 27.32 5.41
CA TYR A 10 39.03 26.50 4.28
C TYR A 10 37.51 26.32 4.32
N PHE A 11 36.78 26.96 3.42
CA PHE A 11 35.40 26.67 3.10
C PHE A 11 35.34 25.36 2.29
N LEU A 12 35.06 24.24 2.94
CA LEU A 12 34.66 23.01 2.26
C LEU A 12 33.24 23.21 1.72
N ALA A 13 33.14 23.65 0.45
CA ALA A 13 31.91 23.61 -0.30
C ALA A 13 31.52 22.13 -0.50
N THR A 14 30.58 21.61 0.26
CA THR A 14 29.90 20.34 -0.03
C THR A 14 29.10 20.53 -1.33
N LEU A 15 29.70 20.13 -2.45
CA LEU A 15 29.00 19.96 -3.71
C LEU A 15 27.92 18.89 -3.47
N ALA A 16 26.68 19.33 -3.31
CA ALA A 16 25.55 18.45 -3.44
C ALA A 16 25.61 17.84 -4.86
N HIS A 17 26.03 16.61 -4.96
CA HIS A 17 26.01 15.87 -6.23
C HIS A 17 24.55 15.71 -6.63
N ALA A 18 24.03 16.64 -7.41
CA ALA A 18 22.80 16.46 -8.16
C ALA A 18 23.03 15.24 -9.08
N GLN A 19 22.40 14.14 -8.74
CA GLN A 19 22.50 12.91 -9.52
C GLN A 19 21.99 13.19 -10.93
N ALA A 20 22.74 12.81 -11.96
CA ALA A 20 22.28 12.93 -13.34
C ALA A 20 20.87 12.29 -13.49
N PRO A 21 19.97 12.94 -14.21
CA PRO A 21 18.65 12.37 -14.48
C PRO A 21 18.81 10.99 -15.14
N SER A 22 17.87 10.09 -14.89
CA SER A 22 17.90 8.77 -15.51
C SER A 22 17.76 8.88 -17.03
N PRO A 23 18.27 7.91 -17.78
CA PRO A 23 18.12 7.90 -19.23
C PRO A 23 16.64 7.88 -19.66
N ASN A 24 15.76 7.34 -18.79
CA ASN A 24 14.33 7.16 -19.06
C ASN A 24 13.46 8.37 -18.69
N ARG A 25 14.00 9.34 -17.93
CA ARG A 25 13.25 10.53 -17.50
C ARG A 25 12.59 11.28 -18.66
N ALA A 26 13.33 11.43 -19.76
CA ALA A 26 12.83 12.12 -20.96
C ALA A 26 11.59 11.43 -21.57
N ILE A 27 11.46 10.12 -21.42
CA ILE A 27 10.29 9.34 -21.86
C ILE A 27 9.15 9.53 -20.85
N TYR A 28 9.44 9.35 -19.56
CA TYR A 28 8.42 9.36 -18.50
C TYR A 28 7.78 10.73 -18.31
N THR A 29 8.48 11.82 -18.61
CA THR A 29 7.99 13.20 -18.40
C THR A 29 7.63 13.92 -19.69
N TYR A 30 7.67 13.27 -20.85
CA TYR A 30 7.35 13.88 -22.13
C TYR A 30 5.87 14.29 -22.22
N GLN A 31 5.59 15.56 -22.61
CA GLN A 31 4.24 16.14 -22.70
C GLN A 31 3.94 16.78 -24.08
N GLY A 32 4.69 16.40 -25.12
CA GLY A 32 4.43 16.90 -26.47
C GLY A 32 3.12 16.40 -27.07
N ALA A 33 2.64 17.04 -28.12
CA ALA A 33 1.36 16.70 -28.76
C ALA A 33 1.31 15.25 -29.32
N ASP A 34 2.46 14.70 -29.65
CA ASP A 34 2.64 13.33 -30.17
C ASP A 34 2.97 12.29 -29.09
N ARG A 35 2.78 12.64 -27.79
CA ARG A 35 3.12 11.80 -26.65
C ARG A 35 2.52 10.39 -26.73
N GLU A 36 1.23 10.30 -26.98
CA GLU A 36 0.51 9.01 -27.01
C GLU A 36 1.04 8.12 -28.15
N GLN A 37 1.25 8.70 -29.32
CA GLN A 37 1.80 7.99 -30.47
C GLN A 37 3.20 7.45 -30.16
N ARG A 38 4.11 8.30 -29.64
CA ARG A 38 5.47 7.89 -29.26
C ARG A 38 5.47 6.80 -28.21
N LEU A 39 4.61 6.91 -27.21
CA LEU A 39 4.50 5.92 -26.14
C LEU A 39 4.07 4.55 -26.68
N ILE A 40 3.02 4.51 -27.50
CA ILE A 40 2.52 3.28 -28.10
C ILE A 40 3.55 2.67 -29.08
N GLU A 41 4.15 3.46 -29.95
CA GLU A 41 5.15 2.98 -30.91
C GLU A 41 6.43 2.47 -30.21
N GLY A 42 6.86 3.16 -29.15
CA GLY A 42 8.00 2.73 -28.33
C GLY A 42 7.71 1.41 -27.62
N ALA A 43 6.58 1.31 -26.93
CA ALA A 43 6.17 0.10 -26.25
C ALA A 43 5.99 -1.11 -27.20
N ARG A 44 5.49 -0.89 -28.43
CA ARG A 44 5.40 -1.95 -29.44
C ARG A 44 6.77 -2.46 -29.89
N LYS A 45 7.78 -1.60 -29.92
CA LYS A 45 9.17 -2.04 -30.23
C LYS A 45 9.76 -2.82 -29.07
N GLU A 46 9.43 -2.45 -27.84
CA GLU A 46 9.85 -3.12 -26.60
C GLU A 46 9.13 -4.48 -26.40
N ARG A 47 7.86 -4.63 -26.86
CA ARG A 47 7.05 -5.84 -26.90
C ARG A 47 6.57 -6.39 -25.58
N GLU A 48 7.23 -6.08 -24.48
CA GLU A 48 6.92 -6.61 -23.15
C GLU A 48 7.20 -5.61 -22.04
N VAL A 49 6.66 -5.86 -20.88
CA VAL A 49 6.94 -5.14 -19.63
C VAL A 49 7.10 -6.14 -18.49
N LEU A 50 8.11 -5.97 -17.65
CA LEU A 50 8.35 -6.79 -16.46
C LEU A 50 7.89 -6.06 -15.20
N LEU A 51 6.85 -6.60 -14.59
CA LEU A 51 6.28 -6.12 -13.34
C LEU A 51 6.82 -6.92 -12.16
N TYR A 52 7.45 -6.25 -11.19
CA TYR A 52 7.72 -6.80 -9.85
C TYR A 52 6.59 -6.39 -8.91
N SER A 53 5.82 -7.35 -8.39
CA SER A 53 4.67 -6.96 -7.59
C SER A 53 4.27 -7.91 -6.47
N THR A 54 3.39 -7.39 -5.60
CA THR A 54 2.68 -8.15 -4.56
C THR A 54 1.31 -8.62 -5.00
N MET A 55 0.84 -8.24 -6.19
CA MET A 55 -0.40 -8.76 -6.74
C MET A 55 -0.44 -10.28 -6.65
N THR A 56 -1.60 -10.85 -6.35
CA THR A 56 -1.75 -12.31 -6.46
C THR A 56 -1.54 -12.75 -7.91
N VAL A 57 -1.12 -13.98 -8.10
CA VAL A 57 -0.93 -14.53 -9.46
C VAL A 57 -2.22 -14.44 -10.28
N SER A 58 -3.38 -14.67 -9.63
CA SER A 58 -4.69 -14.53 -10.26
C SER A 58 -4.99 -13.10 -10.68
N ASP A 59 -4.77 -12.11 -9.81
CA ASP A 59 -5.02 -10.70 -10.13
C ASP A 59 -4.09 -10.23 -11.26
N GLY A 60 -2.80 -10.57 -11.16
CA GLY A 60 -1.82 -10.25 -12.19
C GLY A 60 -2.15 -10.86 -13.55
N LYS A 61 -2.70 -12.09 -13.58
CA LYS A 61 -3.15 -12.74 -14.82
C LYS A 61 -4.35 -12.01 -15.45
N VAL A 62 -5.33 -11.60 -14.64
CA VAL A 62 -6.51 -10.85 -15.14
C VAL A 62 -6.08 -9.48 -15.64
N MET A 63 -5.26 -8.77 -14.89
CA MET A 63 -4.75 -7.45 -15.25
C MET A 63 -3.88 -7.51 -16.51
N GLY A 64 -2.98 -8.50 -16.60
CA GLY A 64 -2.13 -8.73 -17.77
C GLY A 64 -2.95 -9.02 -19.03
N ALA A 65 -3.94 -9.91 -18.96
CA ALA A 65 -4.80 -10.22 -20.08
C ALA A 65 -5.57 -8.99 -20.59
N ALA A 66 -6.05 -8.12 -19.69
CA ALA A 66 -6.73 -6.89 -20.08
C ALA A 66 -5.75 -5.89 -20.73
N PHE A 67 -4.55 -5.74 -20.19
CA PHE A 67 -3.50 -4.88 -20.77
C PHE A 67 -3.06 -5.39 -22.14
N GLU A 68 -2.74 -6.68 -22.28
CA GLU A 68 -2.32 -7.30 -23.54
C GLU A 68 -3.40 -7.18 -24.62
N LYS A 69 -4.67 -7.42 -24.26
CA LYS A 69 -5.81 -7.25 -25.17
C LYS A 69 -5.90 -5.84 -25.73
N LYS A 70 -5.63 -4.83 -24.90
CA LYS A 70 -5.71 -3.42 -25.30
C LYS A 70 -4.52 -2.96 -26.12
N THR A 71 -3.31 -3.39 -25.77
CA THR A 71 -2.06 -2.81 -26.27
C THR A 71 -1.28 -3.72 -27.21
N GLY A 72 -1.48 -5.02 -27.11
CA GLY A 72 -0.64 -6.03 -27.75
C GLY A 72 0.72 -6.25 -27.08
N ILE A 73 0.96 -5.61 -25.92
CA ILE A 73 2.21 -5.69 -25.16
C ILE A 73 2.08 -6.78 -24.09
N LYS A 74 3.05 -7.68 -24.01
CA LYS A 74 3.04 -8.78 -23.04
C LYS A 74 3.39 -8.29 -21.64
N LEU A 75 2.60 -8.71 -20.62
CA LEU A 75 2.95 -8.53 -19.22
C LEU A 75 3.68 -9.76 -18.68
N ASN A 76 4.94 -9.59 -18.29
CA ASN A 76 5.69 -10.56 -17.50
C ASN A 76 5.54 -10.17 -16.03
N HIS A 77 4.95 -11.06 -15.22
CA HIS A 77 4.66 -10.78 -13.83
C HIS A 77 5.53 -11.65 -12.91
N TRP A 78 6.45 -11.00 -12.18
CA TRP A 78 7.19 -11.64 -11.09
C TRP A 78 6.55 -11.24 -9.75
N ARG A 79 5.96 -12.23 -9.07
CA ARG A 79 5.27 -12.04 -7.78
C ARG A 79 6.18 -12.43 -6.62
N SER A 80 6.22 -11.58 -5.58
CA SER A 80 6.88 -11.87 -4.31
C SER A 80 6.12 -11.24 -3.14
N SER A 81 6.61 -11.44 -1.90
CA SER A 81 6.20 -10.61 -0.76
C SER A 81 6.64 -9.17 -0.96
N ALA A 82 6.04 -8.24 -0.23
CA ALA A 82 6.37 -6.82 -0.32
C ALA A 82 7.85 -6.55 0.01
N GLU A 83 8.41 -7.27 0.97
CA GLU A 83 9.82 -7.23 1.29
C GLU A 83 10.68 -7.84 0.18
N GLY A 84 10.25 -8.95 -0.41
CA GLY A 84 10.94 -9.60 -1.53
C GLY A 84 11.05 -8.71 -2.75
N VAL A 85 10.01 -7.92 -3.06
CA VAL A 85 10.05 -6.92 -4.15
C VAL A 85 11.14 -5.87 -3.90
N VAL A 86 11.17 -5.29 -2.68
CA VAL A 86 12.19 -4.30 -2.32
C VAL A 86 13.59 -4.91 -2.35
N ASN A 87 13.78 -6.06 -1.69
CA ASN A 87 15.09 -6.71 -1.59
C ASN A 87 15.65 -7.06 -2.97
N ARG A 88 14.83 -7.57 -3.88
CA ARG A 88 15.25 -7.89 -5.23
C ARG A 88 15.67 -6.63 -5.99
N GLY A 89 14.84 -5.60 -6.00
CA GLY A 89 15.16 -4.32 -6.66
C GLY A 89 16.45 -3.70 -6.15
N VAL A 90 16.64 -3.66 -4.82
CA VAL A 90 17.87 -3.13 -4.20
C VAL A 90 19.11 -3.96 -4.55
N ASN A 91 19.00 -5.29 -4.51
CA ASN A 91 20.12 -6.18 -4.83
C ASN A 91 20.53 -6.09 -6.30
N GLU A 92 19.56 -6.03 -7.21
CA GLU A 92 19.80 -5.82 -8.65
C GLU A 92 20.49 -4.46 -8.90
N ALA A 93 20.02 -3.39 -8.24
CA ALA A 93 20.60 -2.06 -8.35
C ALA A 93 22.06 -2.03 -7.85
N ARG A 94 22.35 -2.67 -6.71
CA ARG A 94 23.73 -2.82 -6.19
C ARG A 94 24.63 -3.58 -7.15
N ALA A 95 24.08 -4.58 -7.84
CA ALA A 95 24.78 -5.33 -8.87
C ALA A 95 24.84 -4.63 -10.22
N LYS A 96 24.27 -3.39 -10.35
CA LYS A 96 24.09 -2.66 -11.60
C LYS A 96 23.35 -3.47 -12.69
N ARG A 97 22.45 -4.35 -12.26
CA ARG A 97 21.52 -5.08 -13.11
C ARG A 97 20.13 -4.54 -12.85
N PHE A 98 19.46 -4.07 -13.87
CA PHE A 98 18.14 -3.46 -13.76
C PHE A 98 17.21 -4.26 -14.66
N GLU A 99 16.40 -5.12 -14.07
CA GLU A 99 15.49 -6.00 -14.81
C GLU A 99 14.04 -5.49 -14.74
N ALA A 100 13.63 -4.95 -13.58
CA ALA A 100 12.27 -4.47 -13.41
C ALA A 100 11.98 -3.23 -14.25
N ASP A 101 10.83 -3.23 -14.91
CA ASP A 101 10.28 -2.07 -15.59
C ASP A 101 9.34 -1.27 -14.68
N VAL A 102 8.51 -1.99 -13.91
CA VAL A 102 7.51 -1.41 -13.02
C VAL A 102 7.58 -2.13 -11.67
N PHE A 103 7.49 -1.36 -10.61
CA PHE A 103 7.26 -1.85 -9.25
C PHE A 103 5.82 -1.60 -8.84
N GLU A 104 5.19 -2.59 -8.23
CA GLU A 104 3.90 -2.49 -7.56
C GLU A 104 3.97 -3.22 -6.22
N THR A 105 3.77 -2.51 -5.11
CA THR A 105 3.83 -3.10 -3.78
C THR A 105 3.05 -2.25 -2.78
N SER A 106 3.02 -2.67 -1.50
CA SER A 106 2.42 -1.87 -0.45
C SER A 106 3.07 -0.49 -0.36
N TRP A 107 2.26 0.50 -0.07
CA TRP A 107 2.58 1.93 -0.02
C TRP A 107 3.89 2.25 0.72
N HIS A 108 4.10 1.69 1.90
CA HIS A 108 5.32 1.93 2.67
C HIS A 108 6.58 1.24 2.09
N ARG A 109 6.40 0.15 1.37
CA ARG A 109 7.52 -0.51 0.66
C ARG A 109 7.86 0.22 -0.64
N MET A 110 6.87 0.84 -1.27
CA MET A 110 7.14 1.74 -2.39
C MET A 110 7.92 2.98 -1.95
N GLU A 111 7.61 3.53 -0.75
CA GLU A 111 8.40 4.59 -0.13
C GLU A 111 9.85 4.15 0.12
N ALA A 112 10.09 2.89 0.50
CA ALA A 112 11.44 2.36 0.62
C ALA A 112 12.18 2.34 -0.74
N LEU A 113 11.53 1.88 -1.81
CA LEU A 113 12.10 1.92 -3.17
C LEU A 113 12.40 3.36 -3.61
N TYR A 114 11.54 4.31 -3.27
CA TYR A 114 11.77 5.73 -3.50
C TYR A 114 13.03 6.23 -2.77
N ARG A 115 13.18 5.94 -1.48
CA ARG A 115 14.36 6.35 -0.67
C ARG A 115 15.65 5.69 -1.16
N GLU A 116 15.56 4.47 -1.69
CA GLU A 116 16.67 3.78 -2.37
C GLU A 116 16.93 4.32 -3.80
N ARG A 117 16.15 5.31 -4.26
CA ARG A 117 16.27 5.97 -5.57
C ARG A 117 16.12 5.03 -6.77
N LEU A 118 15.25 4.04 -6.63
CA LEU A 118 14.97 3.05 -7.68
C LEU A 118 13.80 3.46 -8.59
N LEU A 119 13.05 4.50 -8.21
CA LEU A 119 11.93 5.03 -8.96
C LEU A 119 12.30 6.31 -9.71
N GLU A 120 11.53 6.67 -10.74
CA GLU A 120 11.66 7.92 -11.48
C GLU A 120 10.33 8.68 -11.47
N ASP A 121 10.41 10.01 -11.60
CA ASP A 121 9.23 10.83 -11.81
C ASP A 121 8.57 10.47 -13.13
N PHE A 122 7.26 10.44 -13.16
CA PHE A 122 6.50 10.23 -14.38
C PHE A 122 5.30 11.17 -14.44
N GLU A 123 4.95 11.53 -15.64
CA GLU A 123 3.84 12.41 -15.95
C GLU A 123 2.90 11.76 -16.95
N THR A 124 1.64 11.68 -16.59
CA THR A 124 0.61 11.07 -17.44
C THR A 124 -0.73 11.79 -17.26
N PRO A 125 -1.51 11.93 -18.33
CA PRO A 125 -2.84 12.55 -18.25
C PRO A 125 -3.78 11.89 -17.23
N VAL A 126 -3.62 10.58 -16.95
CA VAL A 126 -4.49 9.85 -16.03
C VAL A 126 -4.35 10.29 -14.58
N LEU A 127 -3.23 10.94 -14.19
CA LEU A 127 -3.01 11.38 -12.80
C LEU A 127 -4.04 12.43 -12.34
N ARG A 128 -4.65 13.19 -13.26
CA ARG A 128 -5.70 14.16 -12.96
C ARG A 128 -6.99 13.51 -12.44
N ASP A 129 -7.19 12.24 -12.77
CA ASP A 129 -8.38 11.47 -12.40
C ASP A 129 -8.18 10.66 -11.13
N ILE A 130 -6.97 10.64 -10.58
CA ILE A 130 -6.63 9.96 -9.34
C ILE A 130 -7.03 10.83 -8.13
N VAL A 131 -7.57 10.21 -7.09
CA VAL A 131 -7.92 10.90 -5.84
C VAL A 131 -6.68 11.47 -5.15
N PRO A 132 -6.77 12.64 -4.49
CA PRO A 132 -5.60 13.27 -3.84
C PRO A 132 -4.90 12.38 -2.82
N GLU A 133 -5.64 11.55 -2.11
CA GLU A 133 -5.16 10.64 -1.08
C GLU A 133 -4.25 9.53 -1.62
N ALA A 134 -4.26 9.32 -2.95
CA ALA A 134 -3.40 8.32 -3.61
C ALA A 134 -1.97 8.81 -3.88
N PHE A 135 -1.68 10.08 -3.60
CA PHE A 135 -0.35 10.64 -3.82
C PHE A 135 0.45 10.72 -2.52
N PRO A 136 1.74 10.31 -2.52
CA PRO A 136 2.62 10.58 -1.40
C PRO A 136 2.86 12.10 -1.26
N ARG A 137 3.18 12.53 -0.04
CA ARG A 137 3.52 13.94 0.18
C ARG A 137 4.94 14.22 -0.32
N GLY A 138 5.09 15.27 -1.12
CA GLY A 138 6.39 15.84 -1.48
C GLY A 138 7.02 15.31 -2.78
N HIS A 139 6.52 14.25 -3.39
CA HIS A 139 7.03 13.74 -4.67
C HIS A 139 5.95 13.01 -5.50
N ARG A 140 6.30 12.60 -6.74
CA ARG A 140 5.38 11.97 -7.70
C ARG A 140 5.97 10.70 -8.33
N GLN A 141 6.90 10.03 -7.64
CA GLN A 141 7.59 8.87 -8.20
C GLN A 141 6.81 7.57 -8.07
N TYR A 142 5.73 7.58 -7.29
CA TYR A 142 4.75 6.51 -7.25
C TYR A 142 3.36 7.05 -6.89
N VAL A 143 2.33 6.28 -7.20
CA VAL A 143 0.93 6.61 -6.95
C VAL A 143 0.22 5.36 -6.46
N ALA A 144 -0.63 5.49 -5.45
CA ALA A 144 -1.47 4.36 -5.06
C ALA A 144 -2.41 3.98 -6.20
N ASP A 145 -2.37 2.74 -6.62
CA ASP A 145 -3.21 2.19 -7.68
C ASP A 145 -4.50 1.58 -7.13
N ARG A 146 -4.53 1.25 -5.84
CA ARG A 146 -5.71 0.78 -5.11
C ARG A 146 -5.58 1.00 -3.62
N PHE A 147 -6.71 1.03 -2.92
CA PHE A 147 -6.77 1.04 -1.47
C PHE A 147 -7.26 -0.29 -0.90
N THR A 148 -6.82 -0.57 0.32
CA THR A 148 -7.37 -1.61 1.19
C THR A 148 -7.75 -0.93 2.50
N PHE A 149 -8.99 -1.10 2.95
CA PHE A 149 -9.46 -0.55 4.22
C PHE A 149 -9.40 -1.60 5.32
N ILE A 150 -8.95 -1.14 6.49
CA ILE A 150 -8.97 -1.90 7.72
C ILE A 150 -10.33 -1.67 8.35
N VAL A 151 -11.10 -2.74 8.48
CA VAL A 151 -12.50 -2.69 8.88
C VAL A 151 -12.80 -3.72 9.96
N MET A 152 -13.88 -3.50 10.70
CA MET A 152 -14.44 -4.52 11.57
C MET A 152 -15.33 -5.46 10.76
N ALA A 153 -15.00 -6.75 10.77
CA ALA A 153 -15.81 -7.80 10.17
C ALA A 153 -16.44 -8.68 11.25
N TRP A 154 -17.58 -9.29 10.93
CA TRP A 154 -18.27 -10.20 11.86
C TRP A 154 -18.97 -11.34 11.12
N ASN A 155 -19.22 -12.43 11.88
CA ASN A 155 -20.10 -13.49 11.41
C ASN A 155 -21.55 -13.09 11.66
N THR A 156 -22.36 -13.00 10.59
CA THR A 156 -23.75 -12.51 10.66
C THR A 156 -24.73 -13.46 11.34
N LYS A 157 -24.34 -14.73 11.57
CA LYS A 157 -25.11 -15.70 12.36
C LYS A 157 -24.86 -15.58 13.85
N LEU A 158 -23.67 -15.04 14.25
CA LEU A 158 -23.25 -14.97 15.66
C LEU A 158 -23.43 -13.57 16.28
N VAL A 159 -23.41 -12.53 15.45
CA VAL A 159 -23.56 -11.13 15.87
C VAL A 159 -24.54 -10.45 14.94
N LYS A 160 -25.60 -9.88 15.50
CA LYS A 160 -26.58 -9.11 14.74
C LYS A 160 -26.02 -7.71 14.47
N ARG A 161 -26.44 -7.09 13.37
CA ARG A 161 -25.97 -5.76 12.94
C ARG A 161 -26.26 -4.68 14.00
N GLU A 162 -27.39 -4.79 14.70
CA GLU A 162 -27.84 -3.86 15.74
C GLU A 162 -26.99 -3.95 17.02
N GLU A 163 -26.24 -5.03 17.18
CA GLU A 163 -25.37 -5.24 18.35
C GLU A 163 -23.97 -4.68 18.17
N LEU A 164 -23.60 -4.34 16.93
CA LEU A 164 -22.24 -3.94 16.60
C LEU A 164 -21.87 -2.60 17.22
N PRO A 165 -20.58 -2.44 17.63
CA PRO A 165 -20.06 -1.14 18.05
C PRO A 165 -20.09 -0.16 16.90
N GLU A 166 -20.45 1.10 17.17
CA GLU A 166 -20.43 2.20 16.22
C GLU A 166 -19.08 2.92 16.23
N THR A 167 -18.44 2.95 17.40
CA THR A 167 -17.16 3.64 17.62
C THR A 167 -16.15 2.70 18.28
N TYR A 168 -14.89 3.11 18.28
CA TYR A 168 -13.86 2.42 19.05
C TYR A 168 -14.14 2.41 20.56
N ALA A 169 -14.82 3.43 21.09
CA ALA A 169 -15.21 3.47 22.50
C ALA A 169 -16.23 2.37 22.84
N ASP A 170 -17.16 2.05 21.93
CA ASP A 170 -18.18 1.03 22.15
C ASP A 170 -17.57 -0.39 22.21
N LEU A 171 -16.40 -0.60 21.61
CA LEU A 171 -15.64 -1.85 21.73
C LEU A 171 -15.21 -2.14 23.18
N LEU A 172 -15.13 -1.13 24.04
CA LEU A 172 -14.77 -1.33 25.45
C LEU A 172 -15.91 -1.86 26.31
N ASN A 173 -17.11 -2.07 25.74
CA ASN A 173 -18.23 -2.68 26.45
C ASN A 173 -17.89 -4.13 26.83
N PRO A 174 -18.09 -4.55 28.10
CA PRO A 174 -17.80 -5.91 28.60
C PRO A 174 -18.45 -7.05 27.81
N ARG A 175 -19.55 -6.79 27.08
CA ARG A 175 -20.18 -7.78 26.18
C ARG A 175 -19.25 -8.35 25.11
N TRP A 176 -18.16 -7.62 24.77
CA TRP A 176 -17.16 -8.02 23.80
C TRP A 176 -16.02 -8.84 24.39
N GLN A 177 -16.02 -9.10 25.69
CA GLN A 177 -14.97 -9.86 26.34
C GLN A 177 -14.77 -11.24 25.69
N GLY A 178 -13.53 -11.51 25.24
CA GLY A 178 -13.14 -12.75 24.56
C GLY A 178 -13.71 -12.94 23.14
N ARG A 179 -14.45 -11.95 22.62
CA ARG A 179 -15.11 -12.04 21.30
C ARG A 179 -14.39 -11.27 20.17
N ILE A 180 -13.40 -10.48 20.53
CA ILE A 180 -12.64 -9.66 19.57
C ILE A 180 -11.38 -10.42 19.15
N THR A 181 -11.10 -10.41 17.84
CA THR A 181 -9.82 -10.87 17.28
C THR A 181 -9.14 -9.72 16.55
N ILE A 182 -7.82 -9.61 16.73
CA ILE A 182 -6.94 -8.62 16.10
C ILE A 182 -5.85 -9.38 15.34
N GLU A 183 -5.49 -8.90 14.16
CA GLU A 183 -4.36 -9.45 13.42
C GLU A 183 -3.04 -8.96 14.03
N GLY A 184 -2.10 -9.91 14.25
CA GLY A 184 -0.89 -9.69 15.05
C GLY A 184 0.22 -8.89 14.39
N THR A 185 0.03 -8.43 13.14
CA THR A 185 1.00 -7.60 12.39
C THR A 185 0.46 -6.21 12.05
N ASP A 186 -0.75 -5.85 12.51
CA ASP A 186 -1.41 -4.57 12.20
C ASP A 186 -0.86 -3.37 12.99
N VAL A 187 0.47 -3.28 13.07
CA VAL A 187 1.17 -2.20 13.77
C VAL A 187 0.85 -0.83 13.20
N LEU A 188 0.70 -0.70 11.88
CA LEU A 188 0.41 0.59 11.24
C LEU A 188 -1.00 1.09 11.54
N TRP A 189 -2.00 0.18 11.60
CA TRP A 189 -3.33 0.53 12.07
C TRP A 189 -3.31 0.96 13.54
N PHE A 190 -2.63 0.20 14.39
CA PHE A 190 -2.44 0.55 15.79
C PHE A 190 -1.83 1.94 15.95
N ALA A 191 -0.73 2.22 15.24
CA ALA A 191 -0.05 3.51 15.26
C ALA A 191 -0.96 4.66 14.78
N ALA A 192 -1.68 4.46 13.68
CA ALA A 192 -2.60 5.45 13.14
C ALA A 192 -3.73 5.77 14.12
N LEU A 193 -4.33 4.75 14.73
CA LEU A 193 -5.40 4.93 15.71
C LEU A 193 -4.88 5.61 16.98
N VAL A 194 -3.72 5.21 17.50
CA VAL A 194 -3.10 5.88 18.65
C VAL A 194 -2.82 7.36 18.35
N LYS A 195 -2.27 7.67 17.18
CA LYS A 195 -1.99 9.07 16.78
C LYS A 195 -3.27 9.89 16.62
N SER A 196 -4.35 9.31 16.12
CA SER A 196 -5.64 10.00 15.97
C SER A 196 -6.30 10.36 17.31
N MET A 197 -6.05 9.56 18.36
CA MET A 197 -6.55 9.81 19.72
C MET A 197 -5.62 10.71 20.55
N GLY A 198 -4.39 10.95 20.10
CA GLY A 198 -3.28 11.42 20.91
C GLY A 198 -2.59 10.26 21.62
N GLU A 199 -1.25 10.28 21.65
CA GLU A 199 -0.43 9.10 22.01
C GLU A 199 -0.78 8.52 23.38
N GLU A 200 -0.86 9.37 24.42
CA GLU A 200 -1.19 8.91 25.78
C GLU A 200 -2.59 8.29 25.87
N GLN A 201 -3.58 8.98 25.31
CA GLN A 201 -4.97 8.52 25.31
C GLN A 201 -5.15 7.25 24.49
N GLY A 202 -4.50 7.17 23.31
CA GLY A 202 -4.54 6.00 22.45
C GLY A 202 -3.90 4.78 23.09
N ILE A 203 -2.75 4.89 23.71
CA ILE A 203 -2.13 3.80 24.47
C ILE A 203 -3.03 3.40 25.66
N GLY A 204 -3.64 4.38 26.36
CA GLY A 204 -4.61 4.13 27.42
C GLY A 204 -5.86 3.37 26.92
N TYR A 205 -6.36 3.70 25.73
CA TYR A 205 -7.45 2.98 25.07
C TYR A 205 -7.09 1.50 24.84
N PHE A 206 -5.94 1.20 24.25
CA PHE A 206 -5.52 -0.17 23.99
C PHE A 206 -5.28 -0.99 25.26
N LYS A 207 -4.78 -0.37 26.34
CA LYS A 207 -4.70 -1.03 27.65
C LYS A 207 -6.09 -1.45 28.18
N LYS A 208 -7.11 -0.62 27.98
CA LYS A 208 -8.51 -0.96 28.35
C LYS A 208 -9.04 -2.07 27.45
N LEU A 209 -8.78 -2.02 26.13
CA LEU A 209 -9.19 -3.05 25.19
C LEU A 209 -8.59 -4.43 25.53
N LEU A 210 -7.33 -4.47 25.97
CA LEU A 210 -6.68 -5.71 26.44
C LEU A 210 -7.37 -6.31 27.67
N GLY A 211 -8.01 -5.50 28.50
CA GLY A 211 -8.84 -5.97 29.62
C GLY A 211 -9.99 -6.86 29.16
N LEU A 212 -10.44 -6.74 27.91
CA LEU A 212 -11.47 -7.59 27.29
C LEU A 212 -10.89 -8.89 26.72
N LYS A 213 -9.59 -9.16 26.89
CA LYS A 213 -8.90 -10.38 26.44
C LYS A 213 -9.10 -10.68 24.94
N PRO A 214 -8.80 -9.74 24.04
CA PRO A 214 -8.87 -10.00 22.61
C PRO A 214 -7.90 -11.11 22.22
N GLN A 215 -8.28 -11.92 21.23
CA GLN A 215 -7.38 -12.88 20.63
C GLN A 215 -6.47 -12.16 19.62
N VAL A 216 -5.17 -12.45 19.64
CA VAL A 216 -4.20 -11.94 18.66
C VAL A 216 -3.67 -13.13 17.88
N ARG A 217 -3.92 -13.15 16.57
CA ARG A 217 -3.57 -14.25 15.66
C ARG A 217 -3.09 -13.65 14.33
N ASN A 218 -2.33 -14.42 13.56
CA ASN A 218 -1.74 -13.95 12.29
C ASN A 218 -2.52 -14.44 11.07
N SER A 219 -2.31 -13.75 9.94
CA SER A 219 -2.89 -13.96 8.62
C SER A 219 -4.33 -13.46 8.45
N HIS A 220 -4.47 -12.31 7.79
CA HIS A 220 -5.78 -11.73 7.45
C HIS A 220 -6.68 -12.69 6.69
N ILE A 221 -6.11 -13.51 5.79
CA ILE A 221 -6.87 -14.49 5.01
C ILE A 221 -7.41 -15.59 5.92
N LEU A 222 -6.57 -16.14 6.80
CA LEU A 222 -7.00 -17.16 7.75
C LEU A 222 -8.09 -16.61 8.68
N LEU A 223 -7.89 -15.42 9.26
CA LEU A 223 -8.83 -14.81 10.18
C LEU A 223 -10.18 -14.49 9.51
N ALA A 224 -10.17 -14.04 8.26
CA ALA A 224 -11.39 -13.86 7.48
C ALA A 224 -12.16 -15.19 7.30
N ASN A 225 -11.46 -16.29 6.97
CA ASN A 225 -12.06 -17.62 6.85
C ASN A 225 -12.60 -18.14 8.20
N LEU A 226 -11.89 -17.91 9.31
CA LEU A 226 -12.34 -18.27 10.65
C LEU A 226 -13.55 -17.43 11.09
N THR A 227 -13.64 -16.18 10.61
CA THR A 227 -14.86 -15.37 10.80
C THR A 227 -16.02 -15.96 10.00
N ALA A 228 -15.78 -16.39 8.77
CA ALA A 228 -16.79 -17.00 7.91
C ALA A 228 -17.31 -18.35 8.50
N SER A 229 -16.43 -19.17 9.06
CA SER A 229 -16.80 -20.44 9.69
C SER A 229 -17.54 -20.27 11.04
N GLY A 230 -17.44 -19.08 11.67
CA GLY A 230 -18.04 -18.80 12.98
C GLY A 230 -17.11 -19.07 14.17
N GLU A 231 -15.84 -19.41 13.96
CA GLU A 231 -14.87 -19.51 15.05
C GLU A 231 -14.55 -18.12 15.65
N ILE A 232 -14.52 -17.09 14.81
CA ILE A 232 -14.32 -15.70 15.21
C ILE A 232 -15.63 -14.94 15.06
N PRO A 233 -16.26 -14.48 16.17
CA PRO A 233 -17.46 -13.65 16.10
C PRO A 233 -17.22 -12.27 15.53
N LEU A 234 -16.08 -11.61 15.91
CA LEU A 234 -15.74 -10.25 15.55
C LEU A 234 -14.24 -10.12 15.25
N PHE A 235 -13.90 -9.77 14.02
CA PHE A 235 -12.53 -9.53 13.57
C PHE A 235 -12.32 -8.01 13.36
N LEU A 236 -11.60 -7.38 14.27
CA LEU A 236 -11.50 -5.92 14.37
C LEU A 236 -10.66 -5.29 13.24
N THR A 237 -9.65 -5.99 12.74
CA THR A 237 -8.69 -5.48 11.75
C THR A 237 -8.72 -6.27 10.44
N ALA A 238 -9.91 -6.61 9.98
CA ALA A 238 -10.09 -7.29 8.70
C ALA A 238 -9.76 -6.36 7.51
N TYR A 239 -9.29 -6.95 6.42
CA TYR A 239 -9.22 -6.26 5.14
C TYR A 239 -10.56 -6.40 4.41
N ASN A 240 -11.16 -5.26 4.04
CA ASN A 240 -12.47 -5.20 3.41
C ASN A 240 -12.59 -6.09 2.18
N ASN A 241 -11.56 -6.15 1.32
CA ASN A 241 -11.56 -6.98 0.11
C ASN A 241 -11.62 -8.49 0.39
N ASN A 242 -11.01 -8.97 1.50
CA ASN A 242 -11.09 -10.38 1.87
C ASN A 242 -12.52 -10.76 2.29
N ILE A 243 -13.16 -9.89 3.07
CA ILE A 243 -14.53 -10.11 3.52
C ILE A 243 -15.52 -10.00 2.35
N GLU A 244 -15.34 -9.00 1.44
CA GLU A 244 -16.19 -8.89 0.25
C GLU A 244 -16.10 -10.13 -0.65
N THR A 245 -14.92 -10.73 -0.78
CA THR A 245 -14.76 -11.97 -1.54
C THR A 245 -15.57 -13.10 -0.90
N LEU A 246 -15.43 -13.32 0.40
CA LEU A 246 -16.18 -14.34 1.11
C LEU A 246 -17.70 -14.10 1.10
N LYS A 247 -18.11 -12.83 1.24
CA LYS A 247 -19.52 -12.43 1.18
C LYS A 247 -20.13 -12.71 -0.19
N ARG A 248 -19.42 -12.38 -1.28
CA ARG A 248 -19.84 -12.70 -2.65
C ARG A 248 -19.96 -14.19 -2.89
N ASP A 249 -19.10 -14.99 -2.25
CA ASP A 249 -19.12 -16.44 -2.32
C ASP A 249 -20.17 -17.08 -1.38
N GLY A 250 -21.03 -16.25 -0.75
CA GLY A 250 -22.17 -16.70 0.07
C GLY A 250 -21.84 -16.99 1.53
N ALA A 251 -20.64 -16.66 2.02
CA ALA A 251 -20.30 -16.84 3.42
C ALA A 251 -21.11 -15.88 4.34
N PRO A 252 -21.46 -16.31 5.57
CA PRO A 252 -22.24 -15.49 6.49
C PRO A 252 -21.37 -14.45 7.20
N VAL A 253 -20.77 -13.54 6.43
CA VAL A 253 -19.92 -12.45 6.91
C VAL A 253 -20.37 -11.12 6.36
N ASP A 254 -20.12 -10.06 7.12
CA ASP A 254 -20.24 -8.69 6.65
C ASP A 254 -19.19 -7.81 7.33
N TRP A 255 -19.06 -6.57 6.92
CA TRP A 255 -18.10 -5.64 7.49
C TRP A 255 -18.64 -4.21 7.56
N LYS A 256 -18.08 -3.42 8.46
CA LYS A 256 -18.27 -1.97 8.51
C LYS A 256 -16.99 -1.28 8.98
N PRO A 257 -16.72 -0.04 8.54
CA PRO A 257 -15.65 0.76 9.12
C PRO A 257 -16.04 1.22 10.54
N LEU A 258 -15.06 1.30 11.44
CA LEU A 258 -15.15 2.11 12.66
C LEU A 258 -14.50 3.47 12.42
N GLN A 259 -15.03 4.52 13.04
CA GLN A 259 -14.47 5.85 12.86
C GLN A 259 -13.49 6.23 13.98
N PRO A 260 -12.30 6.78 13.65
CA PRO A 260 -11.79 7.04 12.29
C PRO A 260 -11.45 5.73 11.55
N ALA A 261 -11.85 5.67 10.26
CA ALA A 261 -11.56 4.52 9.42
C ALA A 261 -10.21 4.73 8.72
N PHE A 262 -9.40 3.69 8.69
CA PHE A 262 -8.07 3.73 8.08
C PHE A 262 -7.97 2.84 6.84
N GLY A 263 -7.27 3.36 5.85
CA GLY A 263 -6.89 2.63 4.66
C GLY A 263 -5.39 2.67 4.41
N GLN A 264 -4.91 1.73 3.64
CA GLN A 264 -3.54 1.71 3.14
C GLN A 264 -3.54 1.52 1.62
N GLY A 265 -2.53 2.09 0.95
CA GLY A 265 -2.36 1.95 -0.49
C GLY A 265 -1.52 0.74 -0.86
N SER A 266 -1.82 0.12 -1.98
CA SER A 266 -0.80 -0.46 -2.84
C SER A 266 -0.48 0.57 -3.92
N ALA A 267 0.76 0.66 -4.33
CA ALA A 267 1.18 1.73 -5.24
C ALA A 267 2.03 1.19 -6.38
N VAL A 268 1.96 1.90 -7.50
CA VAL A 268 2.72 1.63 -8.71
C VAL A 268 3.71 2.76 -8.98
N GLY A 269 4.91 2.42 -9.45
CA GLY A 269 5.94 3.36 -9.87
C GLY A 269 6.81 2.76 -10.98
N VAL A 270 7.28 3.61 -11.89
CA VAL A 270 8.18 3.21 -12.96
C VAL A 270 9.61 3.09 -12.44
N ALA A 271 10.30 2.02 -12.85
CA ALA A 271 11.69 1.84 -12.47
C ALA A 271 12.60 2.87 -13.17
N LYS A 272 13.54 3.43 -12.40
CA LYS A 272 14.45 4.48 -12.89
C LYS A 272 15.27 4.05 -14.10
N PHE A 273 15.67 2.79 -14.15
CA PHE A 273 16.51 2.23 -15.20
C PHE A 273 15.80 1.07 -15.92
N ALA A 274 14.48 1.18 -16.10
CA ALA A 274 13.68 0.17 -16.79
C ALA A 274 14.27 -0.16 -18.17
N PRO A 275 14.43 -1.45 -18.51
CA PRO A 275 14.82 -1.88 -19.86
C PRO A 275 13.78 -1.53 -20.92
N HIS A 276 12.49 -1.47 -20.54
CA HIS A 276 11.36 -1.22 -21.45
C HIS A 276 10.56 0.01 -20.98
N PRO A 277 11.13 1.24 -21.07
CA PRO A 277 10.56 2.43 -20.43
C PRO A 277 9.22 2.88 -21.03
N HIS A 278 8.99 2.69 -22.34
CA HIS A 278 7.69 3.03 -22.92
C HIS A 278 6.62 2.07 -22.48
N ALA A 279 6.90 0.77 -22.47
CA ALA A 279 5.96 -0.26 -21.98
C ALA A 279 5.71 -0.11 -20.47
N ALA A 280 6.74 0.29 -19.69
CA ALA A 280 6.61 0.60 -18.26
C ALA A 280 5.61 1.73 -18.00
N LEU A 281 5.78 2.86 -18.72
CA LEU A 281 4.87 3.99 -18.59
C LEU A 281 3.46 3.63 -19.09
N LEU A 282 3.34 2.95 -20.22
CA LEU A 282 2.06 2.53 -20.79
C LEU A 282 1.30 1.58 -19.85
N PHE A 283 1.98 0.64 -19.20
CA PHE A 283 1.38 -0.25 -18.21
C PHE A 283 0.96 0.51 -16.94
N THR A 284 1.79 1.41 -16.46
CA THR A 284 1.46 2.28 -15.31
C THR A 284 0.23 3.14 -15.60
N GLU A 285 0.14 3.73 -16.80
CA GLU A 285 -1.05 4.45 -17.24
C GLU A 285 -2.29 3.55 -17.29
N PHE A 286 -2.14 2.34 -17.81
CA PHE A 286 -3.24 1.39 -17.86
C PHE A 286 -3.76 1.05 -16.46
N LEU A 287 -2.88 0.73 -15.51
CA LEU A 287 -3.28 0.44 -14.13
C LEU A 287 -4.07 1.59 -13.48
N LEU A 288 -3.67 2.83 -13.75
CA LEU A 288 -4.29 4.03 -13.19
C LEU A 288 -5.49 4.52 -14.01
N SER A 289 -5.65 4.07 -15.25
CA SER A 289 -6.76 4.47 -16.13
C SER A 289 -8.10 3.96 -15.62
N LYS A 290 -9.20 4.60 -16.08
CA LYS A 290 -10.56 4.11 -15.79
C LYS A 290 -10.71 2.62 -16.11
N GLU A 291 -10.18 2.16 -17.24
CA GLU A 291 -10.29 0.77 -17.68
C GLU A 291 -9.56 -0.21 -16.74
N GLY A 292 -8.30 0.06 -16.39
CA GLY A 292 -7.54 -0.74 -15.43
C GLY A 292 -8.16 -0.73 -14.04
N GLN A 293 -8.71 0.40 -13.62
CA GLN A 293 -9.40 0.54 -12.35
C GLN A 293 -10.76 -0.18 -12.31
N GLU A 294 -11.47 -0.28 -13.43
CA GLU A 294 -12.65 -1.17 -13.53
C GLU A 294 -12.24 -2.65 -13.40
N VAL A 295 -11.09 -3.06 -13.93
CA VAL A 295 -10.55 -4.40 -13.67
C VAL A 295 -10.31 -4.61 -12.18
N TYR A 296 -9.67 -3.68 -11.48
CA TYR A 296 -9.49 -3.76 -10.02
C TYR A 296 -10.83 -3.88 -9.27
N LYS A 297 -11.84 -3.12 -9.68
CA LYS A 297 -13.18 -3.21 -9.10
C LYS A 297 -13.78 -4.63 -9.24
N THR A 298 -13.62 -5.29 -10.39
CA THR A 298 -14.09 -6.69 -10.57
C THR A 298 -13.38 -7.68 -9.64
N LEU A 299 -12.17 -7.34 -9.19
CA LEU A 299 -11.35 -8.11 -8.25
C LEU A 299 -11.61 -7.71 -6.77
N ASN A 300 -12.67 -6.97 -6.48
CA ASN A 300 -13.00 -6.40 -5.16
C ASN A 300 -11.88 -5.50 -4.59
N ARG A 301 -11.07 -4.87 -5.45
CA ARG A 301 -10.10 -3.86 -5.03
C ARG A 301 -10.76 -2.48 -5.05
N VAL A 302 -10.35 -1.59 -4.16
CA VAL A 302 -10.90 -0.24 -4.12
C VAL A 302 -10.11 0.66 -5.06
N PRO A 303 -10.73 1.17 -6.13
CA PRO A 303 -10.07 2.02 -7.11
C PRO A 303 -9.61 3.35 -6.50
N THR A 304 -8.52 3.90 -7.05
CA THR A 304 -8.05 5.26 -6.75
C THR A 304 -8.43 6.27 -7.83
N ASN A 305 -8.94 5.81 -8.97
CA ASN A 305 -9.43 6.69 -10.02
C ASN A 305 -10.89 7.09 -9.73
N LYS A 306 -11.14 8.40 -9.57
CA LYS A 306 -12.46 8.98 -9.23
C LYS A 306 -13.54 8.76 -10.28
N LEU A 307 -13.17 8.34 -11.50
CA LEU A 307 -14.12 8.00 -12.56
C LEU A 307 -14.70 6.59 -12.41
N VAL A 308 -14.19 5.81 -11.45
CA VAL A 308 -14.67 4.46 -11.17
C VAL A 308 -15.36 4.45 -9.81
N ASP A 309 -16.66 4.36 -9.84
CA ASP A 309 -17.47 4.28 -8.62
C ASP A 309 -17.30 2.91 -7.94
N SER A 310 -17.12 2.92 -6.62
CA SER A 310 -17.03 1.71 -5.81
C SER A 310 -17.90 1.82 -4.56
N PRO A 311 -18.69 0.81 -4.21
CA PRO A 311 -19.41 0.80 -2.94
C PRO A 311 -18.49 0.62 -1.74
N LEU A 312 -17.24 0.18 -1.96
CA LEU A 312 -16.31 -0.22 -0.91
C LEU A 312 -15.59 0.95 -0.23
N ASN A 313 -15.81 2.20 -0.68
CA ASN A 313 -15.23 3.43 -0.11
C ASN A 313 -16.26 4.53 0.17
N LYS A 314 -17.53 4.20 0.31
CA LYS A 314 -18.62 5.17 0.57
C LYS A 314 -18.71 5.57 2.05
N PHE A 315 -17.58 5.88 2.67
CA PHE A 315 -17.46 6.34 4.05
C PHE A 315 -16.27 7.30 4.17
N LYS A 316 -16.23 8.06 5.26
CA LYS A 316 -15.07 8.91 5.57
C LYS A 316 -13.91 8.04 6.02
N TYR A 317 -12.72 8.28 5.45
CA TYR A 317 -11.50 7.52 5.77
C TYR A 317 -10.26 8.40 5.76
N GLU A 318 -9.21 7.88 6.36
CA GLU A 318 -7.86 8.43 6.32
C GLU A 318 -6.90 7.37 5.77
N ILE A 319 -5.98 7.78 4.89
CA ILE A 319 -4.94 6.89 4.40
C ILE A 319 -3.72 7.00 5.31
N ILE A 320 -3.29 5.86 5.84
CA ILE A 320 -2.08 5.77 6.68
C ILE A 320 -0.88 6.22 5.86
N SER A 321 -0.10 7.16 6.39
CA SER A 321 1.08 7.68 5.69
C SER A 321 2.06 6.56 5.30
N PRO A 322 2.59 6.55 4.07
CA PRO A 322 3.59 5.57 3.65
C PRO A 322 4.91 5.70 4.43
N THR A 323 5.19 6.88 4.99
CA THR A 323 6.43 7.13 5.74
C THR A 323 6.36 6.60 7.18
N LEU A 324 5.16 6.36 7.72
CA LEU A 324 4.97 5.98 9.12
C LEU A 324 5.77 4.72 9.51
N ALA A 325 5.77 3.70 8.64
CA ALA A 325 6.51 2.47 8.87
C ALA A 325 8.03 2.69 8.92
N LEU A 326 8.55 3.57 8.07
CA LEU A 326 9.98 3.81 7.93
C LEU A 326 10.51 4.79 8.97
N ASP A 327 9.71 5.80 9.33
CA ASP A 327 10.14 6.89 10.21
C ASP A 327 9.92 6.56 11.69
N GLU A 328 8.84 5.84 12.00
CA GLU A 328 8.43 5.56 13.38
C GLU A 328 8.23 4.05 13.66
N GLY A 329 8.51 3.16 12.70
CA GLY A 329 8.19 1.72 12.78
C GLY A 329 8.73 1.08 14.06
N THR A 330 10.01 1.24 14.37
CA THR A 330 10.64 0.66 15.57
C THR A 330 9.91 1.08 16.87
N LYS A 331 9.45 2.32 16.96
CA LYS A 331 8.67 2.81 18.10
C LYS A 331 7.36 2.06 18.23
N TRP A 332 6.61 1.97 17.12
CA TRP A 332 5.28 1.38 17.11
C TRP A 332 5.32 -0.15 17.21
N ASP A 333 6.30 -0.81 16.62
CA ASP A 333 6.57 -2.24 16.81
C ASP A 333 6.78 -2.57 18.27
N LYS A 334 7.58 -1.77 18.98
CA LYS A 334 7.83 -1.94 20.42
C LYS A 334 6.56 -1.76 21.25
N HIS A 335 5.76 -0.72 20.97
CA HIS A 335 4.50 -0.50 21.69
C HIS A 335 3.50 -1.63 21.45
N PHE A 336 3.32 -2.02 20.20
CA PHE A 336 2.42 -3.11 19.80
C PHE A 336 2.84 -4.44 20.42
N SER A 337 4.12 -4.79 20.28
CA SER A 337 4.71 -6.01 20.85
C SER A 337 4.51 -6.10 22.37
N ASN A 338 4.79 -5.02 23.09
CA ASN A 338 4.62 -4.98 24.54
C ASN A 338 3.15 -5.15 24.97
N LEU A 339 2.22 -4.57 24.21
CA LEU A 339 0.79 -4.63 24.53
C LEU A 339 0.17 -5.97 24.14
N PHE A 340 0.43 -6.46 22.93
CA PHE A 340 -0.32 -7.56 22.33
C PHE A 340 0.44 -8.88 22.25
N LEU A 341 1.78 -8.84 22.22
CA LEU A 341 2.60 -10.04 21.97
C LEU A 341 3.47 -10.44 23.17
N GLY A 342 3.29 -9.81 24.34
CA GLY A 342 4.08 -10.09 25.54
C GLY A 342 5.58 -9.82 25.34
N GLY A 343 5.94 -8.81 24.54
CA GLY A 343 7.32 -8.43 24.24
C GLY A 343 7.98 -9.24 23.11
N ARG A 344 7.29 -10.20 22.50
CA ARG A 344 7.81 -10.94 21.34
C ARG A 344 7.85 -10.04 20.10
N ALA A 345 8.82 -10.26 19.21
CA ALA A 345 8.91 -9.49 17.97
C ALA A 345 7.65 -9.66 17.11
N VAL A 346 7.24 -8.58 16.43
CA VAL A 346 6.22 -8.63 15.39
C VAL A 346 6.78 -9.47 14.23
N GLN A 347 6.05 -10.48 13.82
CA GLN A 347 6.43 -11.27 12.65
C GLN A 347 6.15 -10.47 11.38
N ALA A 348 6.91 -10.74 10.31
CA ALA A 348 6.58 -10.16 9.02
C ALA A 348 5.19 -10.65 8.57
N GLY A 349 4.29 -9.73 8.22
CA GLY A 349 2.98 -10.08 7.66
C GLY A 349 3.11 -10.71 6.27
N ASP A 350 2.09 -11.49 5.89
CA ASP A 350 1.98 -12.15 4.57
C ASP A 350 1.80 -11.15 3.42
#